data_d7f7b9f35fccbc90cd70a55684329ec9
#
_entry.id   d7f7b9f35fccbc90cd70a55684329ec9
#
_cell.length_a   1.000
_cell.length_b   1.000
_cell.length_c   1.000
_cell.angle_alpha   90.00
_cell.angle_beta   90.00
_cell.angle_gamma   90.00
#
_symmetry.space_group_name_H-M   'P 1'
#
loop_
_entity.id
_entity.type
_entity.pdbx_description
1 polymer ?
#
loop_
_entity_poly.entity_id
_entity_poly.type
_entity_poly.pdbx_seq_one_letter_code
_entity_poly.pdbx_strand_id
1 'polypeptide(L)'
;MFDNIDGNRDASQIGLDASNPVDFKTIYDAAMQMLFKISYRIVNDEEVAEDLAHDSLIKANEKAIVFPTVNDAKFWLIRVVKNASLNYVKRKERERKAYEKVLYESHRKPESGEIDLLKKDSIKKAREALKKLSKKSQEVLILKEYGDMSYKEIAKILGITEGNVKVRVFRAR
;
A
#
# COMPACT_ATOMS: atom_id res chain seq x y z
N MET A 1 12.50 36.60 -12.42
CA MET A 1 13.58 36.67 -11.42
C MET A 1 13.26 35.58 -10.41
N PHE A 2 13.71 34.37 -10.71
CA PHE A 2 13.48 33.21 -9.82
C PHE A 2 14.81 32.92 -9.17
N ASP A 3 14.88 33.28 -7.89
CA ASP A 3 16.10 33.13 -7.10
C ASP A 3 16.41 31.65 -6.91
N ASN A 4 17.64 31.30 -7.20
CA ASN A 4 18.32 30.05 -6.90
C ASN A 4 18.19 29.74 -5.42
N ILE A 5 17.41 28.68 -5.11
CA ILE A 5 17.49 28.00 -3.79
C ILE A 5 18.50 26.86 -3.97
N ASP A 6 19.76 27.18 -4.21
CA ASP A 6 20.86 26.27 -3.94
C ASP A 6 21.05 26.19 -2.42
N GLY A 7 20.22 25.39 -1.77
CA GLY A 7 20.39 25.00 -0.36
C GLY A 7 21.69 24.23 -0.19
N ASN A 8 22.69 24.94 0.36
CA ASN A 8 23.96 24.40 0.81
C ASN A 8 23.77 23.12 1.62
N ARG A 9 23.94 21.95 0.99
CA ARG A 9 23.94 20.67 1.69
C ARG A 9 25.23 20.60 2.48
N ASP A 10 25.11 20.61 3.79
CA ASP A 10 26.21 20.28 4.69
C ASP A 10 26.72 18.88 4.33
N ALA A 11 27.98 18.75 3.94
CA ALA A 11 28.58 17.51 3.45
C ALA A 11 28.62 16.37 4.48
N SER A 12 28.06 16.59 5.68
CA SER A 12 27.94 15.63 6.77
C SER A 12 26.61 14.84 6.79
N GLN A 13 25.59 15.22 6.00
CA GLN A 13 24.31 14.49 5.93
C GLN A 13 24.38 13.40 4.85
N ILE A 14 24.83 12.22 5.24
CA ILE A 14 24.73 11.00 4.42
C ILE A 14 23.29 10.49 4.54
N GLY A 15 22.41 10.82 3.60
CA GLY A 15 21.04 10.32 3.55
C GLY A 15 20.02 11.35 3.06
N LEU A 16 18.77 10.89 2.93
CA LEU A 16 17.60 11.69 2.57
C LEU A 16 16.77 11.95 3.81
N ASP A 17 16.69 13.20 4.24
CA ASP A 17 15.87 13.60 5.37
C ASP A 17 14.43 13.91 4.89
N ALA A 18 13.47 13.09 5.32
CA ALA A 18 12.08 13.25 4.96
C ALA A 18 11.45 14.57 5.47
N SER A 19 12.05 15.26 6.44
CA SER A 19 11.60 16.58 6.90
C SER A 19 12.16 17.73 6.04
N ASN A 20 13.23 17.49 5.27
CA ASN A 20 13.79 18.47 4.33
C ASN A 20 12.91 18.51 3.06
N PRO A 21 12.41 19.68 2.62
CA PRO A 21 11.52 19.80 1.46
C PRO A 21 12.10 19.24 0.14
N VAL A 22 13.39 19.37 -0.10
CA VAL A 22 14.07 18.90 -1.33
C VAL A 22 14.16 17.37 -1.32
N ASP A 23 14.59 16.80 -0.19
CA ASP A 23 14.70 15.35 -0.02
C ASP A 23 13.32 14.70 0.01
N PHE A 24 12.34 15.35 0.66
CA PHE A 24 10.95 14.91 0.65
C PHE A 24 10.38 14.83 -0.76
N LYS A 25 10.61 15.89 -1.58
CA LYS A 25 10.19 15.87 -2.98
C LYS A 25 10.81 14.70 -3.74
N THR A 26 12.10 14.44 -3.54
CA THR A 26 12.80 13.30 -4.16
C THR A 26 12.18 11.96 -3.75
N ILE A 27 11.85 11.79 -2.47
CA ILE A 27 11.19 10.59 -1.93
C ILE A 27 9.77 10.46 -2.50
N TYR A 28 9.02 11.58 -2.54
CA TYR A 28 7.66 11.64 -3.07
C TYR A 28 7.61 11.20 -4.54
N ASP A 29 8.39 11.86 -5.39
CA ASP A 29 8.44 11.59 -6.84
C ASP A 29 8.83 10.12 -7.12
N ALA A 30 9.71 9.55 -6.30
CA ALA A 30 10.18 8.18 -6.45
C ALA A 30 9.18 7.12 -5.95
N ALA A 31 8.28 7.45 -5.01
CA ALA A 31 7.49 6.46 -4.31
C ALA A 31 5.98 6.55 -4.55
N MET A 32 5.40 7.73 -4.73
CA MET A 32 3.96 8.00 -4.69
C MET A 32 3.16 7.08 -5.60
N GLN A 33 3.54 6.97 -6.88
CA GLN A 33 2.81 6.14 -7.85
C GLN A 33 2.76 4.66 -7.45
N MET A 34 3.86 4.15 -6.90
CA MET A 34 3.94 2.76 -6.46
C MET A 34 3.14 2.53 -5.17
N LEU A 35 3.19 3.47 -4.22
CA LEU A 35 2.39 3.40 -3.00
C LEU A 35 0.90 3.38 -3.31
N PHE A 36 0.45 4.27 -4.21
CA PHE A 36 -0.93 4.30 -4.70
C PHE A 36 -1.35 2.96 -5.29
N LYS A 37 -0.57 2.40 -6.25
CA LYS A 37 -0.88 1.11 -6.88
C LYS A 37 -1.02 -0.02 -5.86
N ILE A 38 -0.12 -0.10 -4.89
CA ILE A 38 -0.17 -1.12 -3.84
C ILE A 38 -1.40 -0.93 -2.95
N SER A 39 -1.66 0.31 -2.51
CA SER A 39 -2.83 0.63 -1.69
C SER A 39 -4.13 0.32 -2.42
N TYR A 40 -4.29 0.83 -3.65
CA TYR A 40 -5.47 0.61 -4.48
C TYR A 40 -5.80 -0.88 -4.66
N ARG A 41 -4.78 -1.70 -4.83
CA ARG A 41 -4.96 -3.15 -4.96
C ARG A 41 -5.48 -3.83 -3.71
N ILE A 42 -5.17 -3.25 -2.56
CA ILE A 42 -5.62 -3.77 -1.26
C ILE A 42 -7.02 -3.24 -0.91
N VAL A 43 -7.25 -1.93 -1.03
CA VAL A 43 -8.49 -1.27 -0.55
C VAL A 43 -9.58 -1.24 -1.61
N ASN A 44 -9.21 -1.19 -2.90
CA ASN A 44 -10.09 -1.11 -4.08
C ASN A 44 -11.00 0.11 -4.08
N ASP A 45 -10.48 1.23 -3.63
CA ASP A 45 -11.11 2.54 -3.58
C ASP A 45 -10.00 3.54 -3.90
N GLU A 46 -10.21 4.38 -4.92
CA GLU A 46 -9.17 5.26 -5.46
C GLU A 46 -8.85 6.38 -4.49
N GLU A 47 -9.87 7.03 -3.95
CA GLU A 47 -9.74 8.11 -2.97
C GLU A 47 -9.02 7.64 -1.72
N VAL A 48 -9.48 6.53 -1.15
CA VAL A 48 -8.84 5.93 0.03
C VAL A 48 -7.41 5.48 -0.24
N ALA A 49 -7.14 4.97 -1.45
CA ALA A 49 -5.78 4.54 -1.80
C ALA A 49 -4.82 5.71 -1.89
N GLU A 50 -5.27 6.84 -2.45
CA GLU A 50 -4.51 8.06 -2.55
C GLU A 50 -4.23 8.65 -1.16
N ASP A 51 -5.25 8.75 -0.32
CA ASP A 51 -5.13 9.22 1.07
C ASP A 51 -4.11 8.39 1.85
N LEU A 52 -4.20 7.07 1.79
CA LEU A 52 -3.28 6.19 2.51
C LEU A 52 -1.84 6.28 1.99
N ALA A 53 -1.65 6.56 0.69
CA ALA A 53 -0.33 6.79 0.12
C ALA A 53 0.25 8.12 0.60
N HIS A 54 -0.53 9.20 0.57
CA HIS A 54 -0.14 10.51 1.11
C HIS A 54 0.16 10.46 2.61
N ASP A 55 -0.72 9.87 3.40
CA ASP A 55 -0.53 9.68 4.85
C ASP A 55 0.77 8.94 5.17
N SER A 56 1.16 7.99 4.30
CA SER A 56 2.41 7.25 4.49
C SER A 56 3.64 8.15 4.30
N LEU A 57 3.60 9.07 3.35
CA LEU A 57 4.65 10.06 3.08
C LEU A 57 4.68 11.13 4.18
N ILE A 58 3.52 11.67 4.57
CA ILE A 58 3.39 12.63 5.66
C ILE A 58 3.98 12.05 6.95
N LYS A 59 3.73 10.78 7.23
CA LYS A 59 4.27 10.08 8.39
C LYS A 59 5.79 10.00 8.43
N ALA A 60 6.44 9.89 7.26
CA ALA A 60 7.90 9.94 7.17
C ALA A 60 8.42 11.36 7.46
N ASN A 61 7.75 12.38 6.94
CA ASN A 61 8.05 13.79 7.15
C ASN A 61 7.90 14.18 8.63
N GLU A 62 6.73 13.92 9.24
CA GLU A 62 6.45 14.25 10.64
C GLU A 62 7.42 13.59 11.63
N LYS A 63 7.92 12.41 11.29
CA LYS A 63 8.90 11.69 12.11
C LYS A 63 10.34 12.09 11.81
N ALA A 64 10.58 13.01 10.88
CA ALA A 64 11.89 13.44 10.42
C ALA A 64 12.82 12.23 10.15
N ILE A 65 12.31 11.23 9.39
CA ILE A 65 13.07 10.00 9.15
C ILE A 65 14.15 10.27 8.12
N VAL A 66 15.39 9.96 8.51
CA VAL A 66 16.53 10.00 7.60
C VAL A 66 16.74 8.60 6.99
N PHE A 67 16.66 8.53 5.66
CA PHE A 67 16.85 7.29 4.92
C PHE A 67 18.23 7.26 4.26
N PRO A 68 19.01 6.18 4.40
CA PRO A 68 20.30 6.05 3.76
C PRO A 68 20.24 6.21 2.23
N THR A 69 19.16 5.68 1.61
CA THR A 69 18.93 5.75 0.16
C THR A 69 17.46 5.92 -0.17
N VAL A 70 17.16 6.34 -1.41
CA VAL A 70 15.78 6.35 -1.96
C VAL A 70 15.13 4.97 -1.87
N ASN A 71 15.88 3.89 -2.07
CA ASN A 71 15.35 2.54 -1.98
C ASN A 71 14.96 2.16 -0.54
N ASP A 72 15.72 2.60 0.46
CA ASP A 72 15.37 2.38 1.86
C ASP A 72 14.10 3.15 2.24
N ALA A 73 13.94 4.38 1.73
CA ALA A 73 12.69 5.14 1.86
C ALA A 73 11.51 4.38 1.23
N LYS A 74 11.66 3.89 -0.01
CA LYS A 74 10.63 3.08 -0.69
C LYS A 74 10.24 1.86 0.13
N PHE A 75 11.19 1.09 0.62
CA PHE A 75 10.91 -0.13 1.41
C PHE A 75 10.16 0.18 2.71
N TRP A 76 10.53 1.25 3.38
CA TRP A 76 9.82 1.69 4.59
C TRP A 76 8.40 2.14 4.27
N LEU A 77 8.23 3.00 3.27
CA LEU A 77 6.93 3.53 2.84
C LEU A 77 5.98 2.42 2.37
N ILE A 78 6.46 1.45 1.60
CA ILE A 78 5.67 0.30 1.17
C ILE A 78 5.17 -0.51 2.38
N ARG A 79 6.01 -0.71 3.38
CA ARG A 79 5.60 -1.39 4.61
C ARG A 79 4.51 -0.60 5.34
N VAL A 80 4.64 0.72 5.40
CA VAL A 80 3.67 1.61 6.04
C VAL A 80 2.34 1.58 5.29
N VAL A 81 2.32 1.87 3.98
CA VAL A 81 1.09 1.92 3.18
C VAL A 81 0.39 0.56 3.12
N LYS A 82 1.14 -0.54 2.96
CA LYS A 82 0.57 -1.89 3.00
C LYS A 82 -0.14 -2.16 4.33
N ASN A 83 0.50 -1.84 5.45
CA ASN A 83 -0.08 -2.08 6.77
C ASN A 83 -1.30 -1.18 7.01
N ALA A 84 -1.26 0.09 6.60
CA ALA A 84 -2.39 1.02 6.69
C ALA A 84 -3.57 0.51 5.86
N SER A 85 -3.36 0.10 4.61
CA SER A 85 -4.36 -0.46 3.72
C SER A 85 -5.01 -1.72 4.28
N LEU A 86 -4.21 -2.66 4.81
CA LEU A 86 -4.74 -3.88 5.43
C LEU A 86 -5.55 -3.58 6.70
N ASN A 87 -5.13 -2.59 7.49
CA ASN A 87 -5.88 -2.17 8.68
C ASN A 87 -7.21 -1.50 8.30
N TYR A 88 -7.22 -0.67 7.25
CA TYR A 88 -8.44 -0.08 6.70
C TYR A 88 -9.43 -1.17 6.28
N VAL A 89 -9.01 -2.14 5.47
CA VAL A 89 -9.88 -3.25 5.03
C VAL A 89 -10.41 -4.06 6.21
N LYS A 90 -9.58 -4.34 7.21
CA LYS A 90 -10.02 -5.04 8.43
C LYS A 90 -11.05 -4.24 9.24
N ARG A 91 -10.88 -2.90 9.29
CA ARG A 91 -11.85 -2.02 9.97
C ARG A 91 -13.19 -2.04 9.23
N LYS A 92 -13.18 -1.81 7.90
CA LYS A 92 -14.38 -1.86 7.07
C LYS A 92 -15.12 -3.19 7.16
N GLU A 93 -14.41 -4.31 7.19
CA GLU A 93 -15.01 -5.63 7.34
C GLU A 93 -15.70 -5.80 8.72
N ARG A 94 -15.10 -5.26 9.78
CA ARG A 94 -15.71 -5.26 11.11
C ARG A 94 -16.95 -4.39 11.18
N GLU A 95 -16.89 -3.17 10.59
CA GLU A 95 -18.03 -2.25 10.49
C GLU A 95 -19.19 -2.90 9.73
N ARG A 96 -18.90 -3.54 8.57
CA ARG A 96 -19.91 -4.26 7.78
C ARG A 96 -20.57 -5.38 8.57
N LYS A 97 -19.80 -6.21 9.26
CA LYS A 97 -20.33 -7.30 10.09
C LYS A 97 -21.18 -6.79 11.26
N ALA A 98 -20.76 -5.71 11.90
CA ALA A 98 -21.53 -5.08 12.97
C ALA A 98 -22.87 -4.55 12.42
N TYR A 99 -22.84 -3.87 11.26
CA TYR A 99 -24.06 -3.37 10.61
C TYR A 99 -25.01 -4.50 10.18
N GLU A 100 -24.48 -5.57 9.56
CA GLU A 100 -25.28 -6.75 9.19
C GLU A 100 -25.95 -7.41 10.41
N LYS A 101 -25.25 -7.47 11.54
CA LYS A 101 -25.82 -7.99 12.79
C LYS A 101 -27.01 -7.14 13.27
N VAL A 102 -26.86 -5.81 13.27
CA VAL A 102 -27.95 -4.89 13.65
C VAL A 102 -29.14 -5.00 12.69
N LEU A 103 -28.90 -5.11 11.38
CA LEU A 103 -29.96 -5.30 10.39
C LEU A 103 -30.69 -6.64 10.58
N TYR A 104 -29.95 -7.70 10.85
CA TYR A 104 -30.55 -9.02 11.11
C TYR A 104 -31.45 -8.98 12.36
N GLU A 105 -31.02 -8.32 13.42
CA GLU A 105 -31.79 -8.13 14.64
C GLU A 105 -33.02 -7.23 14.42
N SER A 106 -32.97 -6.28 13.47
CA SER A 106 -34.08 -5.34 13.16
C SER A 106 -35.03 -5.81 12.06
N HIS A 107 -34.91 -7.03 11.52
CA HIS A 107 -35.74 -7.61 10.45
C HIS A 107 -35.84 -6.78 9.16
N ARG A 108 -34.92 -5.87 8.87
CA ARG A 108 -34.87 -5.09 7.63
C ARG A 108 -33.99 -5.78 6.59
N LYS A 109 -34.53 -6.07 5.39
CA LYS A 109 -33.74 -6.54 4.25
C LYS A 109 -32.95 -5.37 3.65
N PRO A 110 -31.65 -5.54 3.32
CA PRO A 110 -30.91 -4.51 2.61
C PRO A 110 -31.40 -4.42 1.15
N GLU A 111 -31.62 -3.19 0.67
CA GLU A 111 -31.85 -2.96 -0.75
C GLU A 111 -30.52 -3.10 -1.51
N SER A 112 -30.51 -4.03 -2.46
CA SER A 112 -29.38 -4.31 -3.34
C SER A 112 -29.38 -3.32 -4.50
N GLY A 113 -28.47 -2.37 -4.52
CA GLY A 113 -28.24 -1.50 -5.68
C GLY A 113 -27.58 -2.28 -6.83
N GLU A 114 -28.25 -2.37 -7.96
CA GLU A 114 -27.69 -2.90 -9.21
C GLU A 114 -26.63 -1.95 -9.77
N ILE A 115 -25.44 -2.47 -10.00
CA ILE A 115 -24.34 -1.73 -10.61
C ILE A 115 -23.63 -2.57 -11.69
N ASP A 116 -23.72 -2.09 -12.91
CA ASP A 116 -22.87 -2.28 -14.11
C ASP A 116 -22.11 -3.64 -14.31
N LEU A 117 -22.63 -4.50 -15.19
CA LEU A 117 -22.48 -5.97 -15.10
C LEU A 117 -21.33 -6.62 -15.90
N LEU A 118 -20.74 -6.03 -16.93
CA LEU A 118 -19.89 -6.79 -17.86
C LEU A 118 -18.38 -6.66 -17.71
N LYS A 119 -17.86 -5.51 -17.31
CA LYS A 119 -16.43 -5.36 -16.93
C LYS A 119 -16.13 -5.84 -15.50
N LYS A 120 -17.17 -5.99 -14.71
CA LYS A 120 -17.09 -6.41 -13.29
C LYS A 120 -16.89 -7.92 -13.10
N ASP A 121 -17.30 -8.77 -14.04
CA ASP A 121 -17.31 -10.21 -13.82
C ASP A 121 -15.90 -10.82 -13.83
N SER A 122 -15.02 -10.43 -14.76
CA SER A 122 -13.62 -10.88 -14.77
C SER A 122 -12.80 -10.36 -13.59
N ILE A 123 -13.01 -9.09 -13.23
CA ILE A 123 -12.39 -8.46 -12.05
C ILE A 123 -12.94 -9.11 -10.76
N LYS A 124 -14.24 -9.39 -10.72
CA LYS A 124 -14.88 -10.07 -9.59
C LYS A 124 -14.34 -11.49 -9.42
N LYS A 125 -14.23 -12.26 -10.50
CA LYS A 125 -13.65 -13.61 -10.50
C LYS A 125 -12.19 -13.61 -10.03
N ALA A 126 -11.36 -12.67 -10.53
CA ALA A 126 -9.98 -12.51 -10.09
C ALA A 126 -9.88 -12.14 -8.60
N ARG A 127 -10.77 -11.29 -8.10
CA ARG A 127 -10.86 -10.94 -6.67
C ARG A 127 -11.30 -12.11 -5.80
N GLU A 128 -12.27 -12.89 -6.26
CA GLU A 128 -12.72 -14.09 -5.56
C GLU A 128 -11.62 -15.16 -5.50
N ALA A 129 -10.85 -15.32 -6.58
CA ALA A 129 -9.68 -16.17 -6.60
C ALA A 129 -8.61 -15.68 -5.61
N LEU A 130 -8.32 -14.36 -5.58
CA LEU A 130 -7.39 -13.77 -4.62
C LEU A 130 -7.87 -13.96 -3.16
N LYS A 131 -9.18 -13.83 -2.90
CA LYS A 131 -9.75 -14.06 -1.55
C LYS A 131 -9.58 -15.50 -1.06
N LYS A 132 -9.48 -16.47 -1.95
CA LYS A 132 -9.22 -17.88 -1.60
C LYS A 132 -7.77 -18.12 -1.16
N LEU A 133 -6.84 -17.23 -1.54
CA LEU A 133 -5.45 -17.33 -1.13
C LEU A 133 -5.29 -16.92 0.34
N SER A 134 -4.29 -17.52 1.01
CA SER A 134 -3.90 -17.05 2.34
C SER A 134 -3.46 -15.57 2.28
N LYS A 135 -3.72 -14.80 3.34
CA LYS A 135 -3.28 -13.38 3.42
C LYS A 135 -1.80 -13.22 3.13
N LYS A 136 -0.96 -14.15 3.58
CA LYS A 136 0.49 -14.16 3.34
C LYS A 136 0.85 -14.34 1.86
N SER A 137 0.06 -15.10 1.11
CA SER A 137 0.24 -15.29 -0.35
C SER A 137 -0.27 -14.07 -1.12
N GLN A 138 -1.39 -13.48 -0.69
CA GLN A 138 -1.91 -12.24 -1.28
C GLN A 138 -0.90 -11.10 -1.17
N GLU A 139 -0.29 -10.89 0.00
CA GLU A 139 0.72 -9.84 0.21
C GLU A 139 1.91 -9.99 -0.74
N VAL A 140 2.39 -11.21 -0.93
CA VAL A 140 3.53 -11.48 -1.84
C VAL A 140 3.16 -11.20 -3.30
N LEU A 141 1.95 -11.61 -3.74
CA LEU A 141 1.48 -11.33 -5.10
C LEU A 141 1.31 -9.84 -5.36
N ILE A 142 0.71 -9.11 -4.43
CA ILE A 142 0.53 -7.65 -4.56
C ILE A 142 1.88 -6.97 -4.73
N LEU A 143 2.87 -7.29 -3.91
CA LEU A 143 4.20 -6.70 -4.01
C LEU A 143 4.92 -7.11 -5.30
N LYS A 144 4.73 -8.34 -5.79
CA LYS A 144 5.36 -8.81 -7.03
C LYS A 144 4.75 -8.19 -8.28
N GLU A 145 3.42 -8.18 -8.38
CA GLU A 145 2.71 -7.78 -9.62
C GLU A 145 2.47 -6.26 -9.71
N TYR A 146 2.37 -5.56 -8.58
CA TYR A 146 2.07 -4.13 -8.54
C TYR A 146 3.21 -3.26 -7.99
N GLY A 147 4.10 -3.84 -7.21
CA GLY A 147 5.31 -3.18 -6.72
C GLY A 147 6.51 -3.33 -7.65
N ASP A 148 6.38 -4.17 -8.69
CA ASP A 148 7.48 -4.54 -9.61
C ASP A 148 8.78 -4.95 -8.88
N MET A 149 8.61 -5.68 -7.76
CA MET A 149 9.69 -5.99 -6.84
C MET A 149 10.34 -7.34 -7.14
N SER A 150 11.65 -7.40 -6.95
CA SER A 150 12.38 -8.66 -6.91
C SER A 150 12.03 -9.48 -5.67
N TYR A 151 12.22 -10.78 -5.72
CA TYR A 151 11.99 -11.65 -4.56
C TYR A 151 12.83 -11.27 -3.34
N LYS A 152 14.04 -10.77 -3.56
CA LYS A 152 14.94 -10.27 -2.51
C LYS A 152 14.37 -9.04 -1.80
N GLU A 153 13.81 -8.10 -2.55
CA GLU A 153 13.17 -6.90 -2.00
C GLU A 153 11.90 -7.23 -1.24
N ILE A 154 11.04 -8.11 -1.80
CA ILE A 154 9.84 -8.62 -1.11
C ILE A 154 10.21 -9.31 0.20
N ALA A 155 11.28 -10.10 0.19
CA ALA A 155 11.79 -10.76 1.39
C ALA A 155 12.19 -9.74 2.46
N LYS A 156 12.92 -8.68 2.09
CA LYS A 156 13.31 -7.57 2.98
C LYS A 156 12.08 -6.83 3.55
N ILE A 157 11.07 -6.56 2.72
CA ILE A 157 9.84 -5.85 3.14
C ILE A 157 9.01 -6.69 4.12
N LEU A 158 8.84 -7.98 3.82
CA LEU A 158 8.00 -8.87 4.61
C LEU A 158 8.72 -9.53 5.80
N GLY A 159 10.04 -9.37 5.93
CA GLY A 159 10.83 -10.00 6.98
C GLY A 159 10.88 -11.53 6.87
N ILE A 160 10.94 -12.06 5.64
CA ILE A 160 10.98 -13.50 5.35
C ILE A 160 12.16 -13.83 4.43
N THR A 161 12.48 -15.11 4.26
CA THR A 161 13.54 -15.52 3.32
C THR A 161 13.07 -15.46 1.86
N GLU A 162 13.99 -15.25 0.92
CA GLU A 162 13.68 -15.24 -0.52
C GLU A 162 13.07 -16.58 -0.98
N GLY A 163 13.54 -17.71 -0.44
CA GLY A 163 12.94 -19.02 -0.69
C GLY A 163 11.46 -19.09 -0.28
N ASN A 164 11.12 -18.49 0.86
CA ASN A 164 9.72 -18.36 1.30
C ASN A 164 8.87 -17.51 0.35
N VAL A 165 9.44 -16.44 -0.20
CA VAL A 165 8.76 -15.61 -1.23
C VAL A 165 8.48 -16.45 -2.45
N LYS A 166 9.49 -17.18 -3.00
CA LYS A 166 9.34 -18.07 -4.17
C LYS A 166 8.23 -19.10 -3.96
N VAL A 167 8.23 -19.77 -2.82
CA VAL A 167 7.20 -20.77 -2.48
C VAL A 167 5.80 -20.15 -2.42
N ARG A 168 5.66 -18.96 -1.82
CA ARG A 168 4.36 -18.28 -1.73
C ARG A 168 3.86 -17.80 -3.09
N VAL A 169 4.73 -17.27 -3.95
CA VAL A 169 4.39 -16.91 -5.35
C VAL A 169 3.93 -18.15 -6.11
N PHE A 170 4.68 -19.25 -6.01
CA PHE A 170 4.34 -20.50 -6.69
C PHE A 170 2.98 -21.05 -6.25
N ARG A 171 2.68 -21.04 -4.97
CA ARG A 171 1.39 -21.52 -4.44
C ARG A 171 0.21 -20.59 -4.73
N ALA A 172 0.50 -19.34 -5.08
CA ALA A 172 -0.51 -18.32 -5.32
C ALA A 172 -0.87 -18.16 -6.81
N ARG A 173 -0.12 -18.76 -7.72
CA ARG A 173 -0.38 -18.86 -9.17
C ARG A 173 -1.16 -20.11 -9.48
#